data_82848727981c11d3ee160f71cc615fbb
#
_entry.id   82848727981c11d3ee160f71cc615fbb
#
_cell.length_a   1.000
_cell.length_b   1.000
_cell.length_c   1.000
_cell.angle_alpha   90.00
_cell.angle_beta   90.00
_cell.angle_gamma   90.00
#
_symmetry.space_group_name_H-M   'P 1'
#
loop_
_entity.id
_entity.type
_entity.pdbx_description
1 polymer ?
#
loop_
_entity_poly.entity_id
_entity_poly.type
_entity_poly.pdbx_seq_one_letter_code
_entity_poly.pdbx_strand_id
1 'polypeptide(L)'
;MSWPWSSRRSPPTEPLSAPGTDSALEGGSSVVSVGSPLTLRLARLDDAEAIRQIYNAEVTTSTVTFDIAPRTLAEQRSYLAERSGAHAVIVACDGPTVVGFGALSPWRSKAAYSTSVEDSVYVHRDHQGRGIGRLLLAELVSVATAHGFHALFARIVGGHEASIRLHEALGFEIVGTEREVGRKFGRWLDVVVMELLIQAPADPAPRPPPG
;
A
#
# COMPACT_ATOMS: atom_id res chain seq x y z
N MET A 1 -3.48 32.70 31.88
CA MET A 1 -4.55 31.81 32.40
C MET A 1 -3.92 30.46 32.67
N SER A 2 -3.80 30.13 33.94
CA SER A 2 -3.00 29.04 34.49
C SER A 2 -3.81 27.75 34.53
N TRP A 3 -3.20 26.64 34.14
CA TRP A 3 -3.76 25.31 34.34
C TRP A 3 -3.18 24.67 35.60
N PRO A 4 -3.97 24.08 36.50
CA PRO A 4 -3.45 23.39 37.66
C PRO A 4 -3.28 21.88 37.40
N TRP A 5 -2.12 21.40 37.75
CA TRP A 5 -1.71 20.01 37.87
C TRP A 5 -1.71 19.60 39.33
N SER A 6 -2.35 18.50 39.67
CA SER A 6 -2.10 17.65 40.87
C SER A 6 -3.25 16.65 41.00
N SER A 7 -3.07 15.33 41.12
CA SER A 7 -2.48 14.64 42.26
C SER A 7 -2.29 13.15 42.00
N ARG A 8 -1.19 12.62 42.43
CA ARG A 8 -0.82 11.21 42.50
C ARG A 8 -1.67 10.48 43.55
N ARG A 9 -2.07 9.22 43.28
CA ARG A 9 -2.38 8.22 44.31
C ARG A 9 -1.60 6.94 44.03
N SER A 10 -0.90 6.47 45.07
CA SER A 10 -0.11 5.23 45.09
C SER A 10 -1.01 4.00 45.27
N PRO A 11 -0.54 2.80 44.87
CA PRO A 11 -1.32 1.56 45.00
C PRO A 11 -1.15 0.91 46.39
N PRO A 12 -2.09 0.05 46.80
CA PRO A 12 -1.92 -0.75 48.03
C PRO A 12 -1.19 -2.08 47.80
N THR A 13 -0.46 -2.45 48.82
CA THR A 13 0.40 -3.61 49.01
C THR A 13 -0.35 -4.94 49.13
N GLU A 14 0.34 -6.01 48.70
CA GLU A 14 0.02 -7.45 48.83
C GLU A 14 -0.25 -7.98 50.26
N PRO A 15 -0.72 -9.25 50.32
CA PRO A 15 0.09 -10.21 51.07
C PRO A 15 0.39 -11.54 50.32
N LEU A 16 1.61 -12.02 50.61
CA LEU A 16 2.19 -13.31 50.26
C LEU A 16 1.44 -14.51 50.89
N SER A 17 1.30 -15.60 50.14
CA SER A 17 1.31 -16.97 50.68
C SER A 17 1.74 -17.97 49.60
N ALA A 18 2.77 -18.74 49.92
CA ALA A 18 3.23 -19.94 49.19
C ALA A 18 3.02 -21.17 50.14
N PRO A 19 3.37 -22.41 49.74
CA PRO A 19 3.42 -23.10 48.46
C PRO A 19 2.60 -24.39 48.44
N GLY A 20 2.26 -24.88 47.25
CA GLY A 20 1.72 -26.23 47.06
C GLY A 20 2.34 -26.85 45.82
N THR A 21 3.16 -27.86 46.05
CA THR A 21 3.72 -28.78 45.05
C THR A 21 2.59 -29.57 44.40
N ASP A 22 2.49 -29.60 43.06
CA ASP A 22 2.26 -30.90 42.40
C ASP A 22 2.73 -30.87 40.92
N SER A 23 3.34 -31.98 40.57
CA SER A 23 4.02 -32.30 39.33
C SER A 23 2.97 -32.79 38.33
N ALA A 24 2.88 -32.12 37.15
CA ALA A 24 2.35 -32.75 35.97
C ALA A 24 3.08 -32.18 34.72
N LEU A 25 3.88 -33.05 34.11
CA LEU A 25 4.49 -32.86 32.81
C LEU A 25 3.36 -32.84 31.75
N GLU A 26 2.93 -31.66 31.35
CA GLU A 26 2.16 -31.53 30.13
C GLU A 26 3.04 -30.89 29.05
N GLY A 27 3.35 -31.71 28.03
CA GLY A 27 4.05 -31.29 26.84
C GLY A 27 3.32 -30.17 26.15
N GLY A 28 3.79 -28.94 26.34
CA GLY A 28 3.35 -27.78 25.58
C GLY A 28 3.69 -27.95 24.10
N SER A 29 2.74 -28.45 23.32
CA SER A 29 2.79 -28.35 21.88
C SER A 29 2.78 -26.88 21.53
N SER A 30 3.94 -26.31 21.24
CA SER A 30 4.05 -25.01 20.57
C SER A 30 3.35 -25.16 19.23
N VAL A 31 2.10 -24.74 19.18
CA VAL A 31 1.42 -24.48 17.90
C VAL A 31 2.16 -23.30 17.29
N VAL A 32 3.13 -23.60 16.41
CA VAL A 32 3.67 -22.62 15.50
C VAL A 32 2.48 -22.21 14.64
N SER A 33 1.91 -21.03 14.94
CA SER A 33 0.91 -20.40 14.09
C SER A 33 1.59 -20.14 12.75
N VAL A 34 1.41 -21.05 11.82
CA VAL A 34 1.72 -20.81 10.42
C VAL A 34 0.76 -19.70 10.01
N GLY A 35 1.23 -18.47 9.92
CA GLY A 35 0.43 -17.32 9.51
C GLY A 35 -0.34 -17.69 8.24
N SER A 36 -1.60 -17.37 8.18
CA SER A 36 -2.43 -17.60 7.00
C SER A 36 -1.71 -17.07 5.77
N PRO A 37 -1.73 -17.79 4.64
CA PRO A 37 -1.05 -17.33 3.44
C PRO A 37 -1.64 -15.98 3.00
N LEU A 38 -0.78 -15.03 2.67
CA LEU A 38 -1.19 -13.75 2.09
C LEU A 38 -1.92 -14.01 0.77
N THR A 39 -3.08 -13.41 0.60
CA THR A 39 -3.87 -13.52 -0.64
C THR A 39 -4.09 -12.13 -1.25
N LEU A 40 -4.08 -12.06 -2.58
CA LEU A 40 -4.46 -10.88 -3.34
C LEU A 40 -5.83 -11.09 -3.98
N ARG A 41 -6.64 -10.05 -4.00
CA ARG A 41 -7.94 -10.05 -4.69
C ARG A 41 -8.39 -8.64 -5.03
N LEU A 42 -9.35 -8.52 -5.92
CA LEU A 42 -10.04 -7.26 -6.15
C LEU A 42 -10.73 -6.77 -4.87
N ALA A 43 -10.65 -5.46 -4.63
CA ALA A 43 -11.35 -4.83 -3.54
C ALA A 43 -12.87 -4.89 -3.74
N ARG A 44 -13.60 -5.00 -2.64
CA ARG A 44 -15.07 -4.95 -2.57
C ARG A 44 -15.49 -3.69 -1.82
N LEU A 45 -16.73 -3.28 -1.93
CA LEU A 45 -17.24 -2.12 -1.18
C LEU A 45 -17.12 -2.30 0.34
N ASP A 46 -17.17 -3.53 0.83
CA ASP A 46 -16.98 -3.85 2.25
C ASP A 46 -15.55 -3.62 2.73
N ASP A 47 -14.56 -3.59 1.84
CA ASP A 47 -13.17 -3.27 2.18
C ASP A 47 -12.94 -1.77 2.39
N ALA A 48 -13.91 -0.93 2.07
CA ALA A 48 -13.77 0.52 2.08
C ALA A 48 -13.24 1.07 3.41
N GLU A 49 -13.73 0.55 4.53
CA GLU A 49 -13.26 1.02 5.85
C GLU A 49 -11.81 0.64 6.12
N ALA A 50 -11.41 -0.59 5.83
CA ALA A 50 -10.03 -1.04 6.03
C ALA A 50 -9.04 -0.27 5.13
N ILE A 51 -9.38 -0.09 3.86
CA ILE A 51 -8.58 0.72 2.91
C ILE A 51 -8.48 2.17 3.40
N ARG A 52 -9.60 2.75 3.85
CA ARG A 52 -9.66 4.12 4.38
C ARG A 52 -8.74 4.30 5.59
N GLN A 53 -8.75 3.34 6.52
CA GLN A 53 -7.90 3.39 7.71
C GLN A 53 -6.42 3.36 7.34
N ILE A 54 -6.01 2.44 6.46
CA ILE A 54 -4.62 2.36 5.97
C ILE A 54 -4.21 3.67 5.30
N TYR A 55 -5.05 4.21 4.40
CA TYR A 55 -4.75 5.44 3.68
C TYR A 55 -4.71 6.67 4.59
N ASN A 56 -5.71 6.85 5.44
CA ASN A 56 -5.83 8.02 6.30
C ASN A 56 -4.72 8.08 7.36
N ALA A 57 -4.18 6.95 7.79
CA ALA A 57 -2.99 6.92 8.64
C ALA A 57 -1.82 7.63 7.95
N GLU A 58 -1.63 7.43 6.64
CA GLU A 58 -0.58 8.11 5.88
C GLU A 58 -0.91 9.58 5.61
N VAL A 59 -2.19 9.90 5.34
CA VAL A 59 -2.63 11.29 5.16
C VAL A 59 -2.29 12.15 6.37
N THR A 60 -2.54 11.65 7.57
CA THR A 60 -2.44 12.45 8.80
C THR A 60 -1.06 12.45 9.44
N THR A 61 -0.20 11.49 9.15
CA THR A 61 1.05 11.31 9.91
C THR A 61 2.31 11.20 9.06
N SER A 62 2.19 11.14 7.73
CA SER A 62 3.34 10.99 6.83
C SER A 62 3.26 11.89 5.60
N THR A 63 4.35 11.94 4.84
CA THR A 63 4.43 12.68 3.58
C THR A 63 4.27 11.79 2.34
N VAL A 64 4.06 10.48 2.51
CA VAL A 64 3.99 9.52 1.38
C VAL A 64 2.77 9.70 0.47
N THR A 65 1.78 10.46 0.92
CA THR A 65 0.69 10.98 0.08
C THR A 65 0.58 12.49 0.24
N PHE A 66 0.20 13.19 -0.82
CA PHE A 66 -0.01 14.63 -0.82
C PHE A 66 -1.42 15.04 -0.39
N ASP A 67 -2.32 14.10 -0.16
CA ASP A 67 -3.61 14.40 0.47
C ASP A 67 -3.36 14.96 1.87
N ILE A 68 -4.06 16.04 2.21
CA ILE A 68 -3.96 16.74 3.51
C ILE A 68 -5.20 16.55 4.39
N ALA A 69 -6.32 16.16 3.79
CA ALA A 69 -7.56 15.86 4.48
C ALA A 69 -7.85 14.35 4.43
N PRO A 70 -8.15 13.71 5.57
CA PRO A 70 -8.54 12.31 5.59
C PRO A 70 -9.86 12.09 4.84
N ARG A 71 -9.96 10.98 4.13
CA ARG A 71 -11.20 10.57 3.45
C ARG A 71 -12.26 10.12 4.45
N THR A 72 -13.49 10.50 4.20
CA THR A 72 -14.67 9.91 4.85
C THR A 72 -14.93 8.51 4.30
N LEU A 73 -15.74 7.71 5.00
CA LEU A 73 -16.15 6.38 4.51
C LEU A 73 -16.98 6.49 3.21
N ALA A 74 -17.80 7.54 3.08
CA ALA A 74 -18.60 7.78 1.89
C ALA A 74 -17.69 8.04 0.66
N GLU A 75 -16.68 8.91 0.79
CA GLU A 75 -15.71 9.19 -0.26
C GLU A 75 -14.91 7.94 -0.64
N GLN A 76 -14.52 7.12 0.35
CA GLN A 76 -13.80 5.88 0.07
C GLN A 76 -14.67 4.84 -0.65
N ARG A 77 -15.98 4.77 -0.34
CA ARG A 77 -16.92 3.92 -1.09
C ARG A 77 -17.12 4.41 -2.51
N SER A 78 -17.30 5.73 -2.72
CA SER A 78 -17.38 6.31 -4.07
C SER A 78 -16.09 6.02 -4.87
N TYR A 79 -14.92 6.21 -4.25
CA TYR A 79 -13.64 5.88 -4.86
C TYR A 79 -13.56 4.42 -5.35
N LEU A 80 -14.09 3.45 -4.58
CA LEU A 80 -14.12 2.06 -5.00
C LEU A 80 -15.19 1.78 -6.07
N ALA A 81 -16.38 2.39 -5.94
CA ALA A 81 -17.48 2.20 -6.88
C ALA A 81 -17.16 2.73 -8.30
N GLU A 82 -16.36 3.80 -8.39
CA GLU A 82 -15.95 4.41 -9.66
C GLU A 82 -14.79 3.66 -10.34
N ARG A 83 -14.20 2.66 -9.66
CA ARG A 83 -13.03 1.93 -10.16
C ARG A 83 -13.38 0.52 -10.60
N SER A 84 -13.03 0.19 -11.83
CA SER A 84 -13.23 -1.13 -12.41
C SER A 84 -12.24 -1.39 -13.55
N GLY A 85 -12.20 -2.62 -14.03
CA GLY A 85 -11.32 -3.04 -15.13
C GLY A 85 -9.85 -2.73 -14.81
N ALA A 86 -9.19 -2.04 -15.72
CA ALA A 86 -7.77 -1.68 -15.62
C ALA A 86 -7.44 -0.76 -14.42
N HIS A 87 -8.43 -0.06 -13.88
CA HIS A 87 -8.27 0.84 -12.74
C HIS A 87 -8.83 0.28 -11.43
N ALA A 88 -9.08 -1.02 -11.38
CA ALA A 88 -9.55 -1.68 -10.17
C ALA A 88 -8.55 -1.55 -9.01
N VAL A 89 -9.07 -1.60 -7.80
CA VAL A 89 -8.27 -1.63 -6.57
C VAL A 89 -8.04 -3.08 -6.16
N ILE A 90 -6.80 -3.42 -5.80
CA ILE A 90 -6.40 -4.74 -5.31
C ILE A 90 -6.10 -4.63 -3.83
N VAL A 91 -6.55 -5.58 -3.04
CA VAL A 91 -6.22 -5.71 -1.62
C VAL A 91 -5.36 -6.93 -1.36
N ALA A 92 -4.43 -6.78 -0.43
CA ALA A 92 -3.69 -7.87 0.19
C ALA A 92 -4.36 -8.22 1.52
N CYS A 93 -4.65 -9.51 1.72
CA CYS A 93 -5.31 -10.01 2.92
C CYS A 93 -4.42 -11.01 3.65
N ASP A 94 -4.38 -10.88 4.99
CA ASP A 94 -3.84 -11.89 5.91
C ASP A 94 -5.06 -12.55 6.59
N GLY A 95 -5.45 -13.72 6.12
CA GLY A 95 -6.75 -14.29 6.44
C GLY A 95 -7.91 -13.35 6.05
N PRO A 96 -8.80 -13.00 6.99
CA PRO A 96 -9.92 -12.09 6.71
C PRO A 96 -9.55 -10.61 6.70
N THR A 97 -8.34 -10.25 7.16
CA THR A 97 -7.93 -8.87 7.41
C THR A 97 -7.25 -8.27 6.19
N VAL A 98 -7.72 -7.11 5.72
CA VAL A 98 -7.03 -6.31 4.70
C VAL A 98 -5.80 -5.65 5.34
N VAL A 99 -4.62 -5.97 4.84
CA VAL A 99 -3.33 -5.50 5.36
C VAL A 99 -2.57 -4.58 4.40
N GLY A 100 -3.11 -4.35 3.22
CA GLY A 100 -2.57 -3.42 2.23
C GLY A 100 -3.47 -3.34 1.01
N PHE A 101 -3.25 -2.33 0.19
CA PHE A 101 -3.94 -2.19 -1.08
C PHE A 101 -3.06 -1.51 -2.13
N GLY A 102 -3.39 -1.74 -3.39
CA GLY A 102 -2.80 -1.08 -4.54
C GLY A 102 -3.86 -0.70 -5.56
N ALA A 103 -3.58 0.31 -6.36
CA ALA A 103 -4.48 0.79 -7.40
C ALA A 103 -3.71 1.34 -8.60
N LEU A 104 -4.26 1.20 -9.79
CA LEU A 104 -3.84 1.93 -10.98
C LEU A 104 -4.76 3.13 -11.21
N SER A 105 -4.19 4.25 -11.62
CA SER A 105 -4.91 5.48 -11.94
C SER A 105 -4.48 5.99 -13.31
N PRO A 106 -5.33 6.72 -14.06
CA PRO A 106 -4.89 7.39 -15.26
C PRO A 106 -3.70 8.31 -14.96
N TRP A 107 -2.65 8.23 -15.78
CA TRP A 107 -1.46 9.07 -15.59
C TRP A 107 -1.79 10.57 -15.70
N ARG A 108 -2.47 10.96 -16.77
CA ARG A 108 -2.87 12.36 -17.05
C ARG A 108 -4.17 12.40 -17.82
N SER A 109 -4.84 13.54 -17.81
CA SER A 109 -6.18 13.72 -18.39
C SER A 109 -6.24 13.81 -19.92
N LYS A 110 -5.12 14.11 -20.62
CA LYS A 110 -5.14 14.23 -22.09
C LYS A 110 -5.17 12.85 -22.74
N ALA A 111 -5.98 12.69 -23.79
CA ALA A 111 -6.25 11.39 -24.44
C ALA A 111 -4.98 10.63 -24.90
N ALA A 112 -3.94 11.34 -25.35
CA ALA A 112 -2.68 10.70 -25.75
C ALA A 112 -1.96 9.95 -24.59
N TYR A 113 -2.33 10.20 -23.32
CA TYR A 113 -1.83 9.48 -22.16
C TYR A 113 -2.65 8.24 -21.78
N SER A 114 -3.66 7.86 -22.57
CA SER A 114 -4.52 6.71 -22.26
C SER A 114 -3.80 5.36 -22.21
N THR A 115 -2.59 5.28 -22.75
CA THR A 115 -1.71 4.10 -22.67
C THR A 115 -0.79 4.09 -21.47
N SER A 116 -0.93 5.06 -20.57
CA SER A 116 -0.08 5.22 -19.39
C SER A 116 -0.93 5.28 -18.14
N VAL A 117 -0.44 4.64 -17.07
CA VAL A 117 -1.09 4.61 -15.76
C VAL A 117 -0.08 4.93 -14.66
N GLU A 118 -0.58 5.35 -13.51
CA GLU A 118 0.19 5.56 -12.28
C GLU A 118 -0.26 4.54 -11.23
N ASP A 119 0.70 3.93 -10.55
CA ASP A 119 0.41 3.04 -9.43
C ASP A 119 0.35 3.80 -8.09
N SER A 120 -0.29 3.17 -7.14
CA SER A 120 -0.26 3.54 -5.73
C SER A 120 -0.30 2.28 -4.88
N VAL A 121 0.63 2.14 -3.94
CA VAL A 121 0.71 0.99 -3.03
C VAL A 121 0.81 1.47 -1.60
N TYR A 122 -0.05 0.95 -0.74
CA TYR A 122 -0.09 1.24 0.70
C TYR A 122 -0.16 -0.06 1.49
N VAL A 123 0.66 -0.19 2.52
CA VAL A 123 0.69 -1.35 3.42
C VAL A 123 0.48 -0.88 4.85
N HIS A 124 -0.42 -1.55 5.58
CA HIS A 124 -0.65 -1.29 6.99
C HIS A 124 0.67 -1.35 7.76
N ARG A 125 0.91 -0.40 8.65
CA ARG A 125 2.21 -0.20 9.32
C ARG A 125 2.72 -1.44 10.03
N ASP A 126 1.83 -2.13 10.75
CA ASP A 126 2.17 -3.34 11.49
C ASP A 126 2.46 -4.56 10.61
N HIS A 127 2.22 -4.43 9.30
CA HIS A 127 2.43 -5.49 8.31
C HIS A 127 3.54 -5.17 7.29
N GLN A 128 4.24 -4.04 7.46
CA GLN A 128 5.39 -3.68 6.61
C GLN A 128 6.56 -4.67 6.80
N GLY A 129 7.49 -4.69 5.84
CA GLY A 129 8.64 -5.60 5.90
C GLY A 129 8.35 -7.08 5.58
N ARG A 130 7.09 -7.44 5.29
CA ARG A 130 6.64 -8.81 4.99
C ARG A 130 6.51 -9.11 3.49
N GLY A 131 7.03 -8.24 2.62
CA GLY A 131 6.95 -8.41 1.16
C GLY A 131 5.59 -8.04 0.54
N ILE A 132 4.61 -7.56 1.32
CA ILE A 132 3.25 -7.25 0.85
C ILE A 132 3.26 -6.19 -0.26
N GLY A 133 4.07 -5.13 -0.10
CA GLY A 133 4.21 -4.09 -1.12
C GLY A 133 4.69 -4.65 -2.46
N ARG A 134 5.64 -5.60 -2.44
CA ARG A 134 6.13 -6.27 -3.65
C ARG A 134 5.06 -7.11 -4.33
N LEU A 135 4.27 -7.84 -3.55
CA LEU A 135 3.15 -8.64 -4.08
C LEU A 135 2.11 -7.73 -4.75
N LEU A 136 1.71 -6.64 -4.09
CA LEU A 136 0.75 -5.68 -4.62
C LEU A 136 1.26 -5.03 -5.91
N LEU A 137 2.49 -4.53 -5.91
CA LEU A 137 3.06 -3.85 -7.08
C LEU A 137 3.24 -4.82 -8.25
N ALA A 138 3.68 -6.07 -8.00
CA ALA A 138 3.79 -7.09 -9.03
C ALA A 138 2.42 -7.42 -9.66
N GLU A 139 1.36 -7.47 -8.87
CA GLU A 139 0.00 -7.67 -9.37
C GLU A 139 -0.49 -6.47 -10.18
N LEU A 140 -0.19 -5.23 -9.75
CA LEU A 140 -0.52 -4.03 -10.55
C LEU A 140 0.21 -4.02 -11.89
N VAL A 141 1.47 -4.44 -11.95
CA VAL A 141 2.22 -4.59 -13.21
C VAL A 141 1.55 -5.65 -14.10
N SER A 142 1.12 -6.78 -13.52
CA SER A 142 0.38 -7.84 -14.24
C SER A 142 -0.93 -7.31 -14.82
N VAL A 143 -1.71 -6.58 -14.02
CA VAL A 143 -2.97 -5.95 -14.47
C VAL A 143 -2.71 -4.94 -15.58
N ALA A 144 -1.72 -4.06 -15.43
CA ALA A 144 -1.34 -3.08 -16.45
C ALA A 144 -0.96 -3.76 -17.78
N THR A 145 -0.18 -4.83 -17.70
CA THR A 145 0.23 -5.63 -18.87
C THR A 145 -0.97 -6.29 -19.54
N ALA A 146 -1.84 -6.92 -18.78
CA ALA A 146 -3.04 -7.61 -19.30
C ALA A 146 -4.03 -6.66 -19.99
N HIS A 147 -4.06 -5.38 -19.58
CA HIS A 147 -4.90 -4.35 -20.18
C HIS A 147 -4.23 -3.56 -21.31
N GLY A 148 -2.99 -3.94 -21.67
CA GLY A 148 -2.28 -3.34 -22.81
C GLY A 148 -1.74 -1.93 -22.56
N PHE A 149 -1.50 -1.55 -21.30
CA PHE A 149 -0.78 -0.31 -21.02
C PHE A 149 0.68 -0.43 -21.47
N HIS A 150 1.23 0.68 -21.94
CA HIS A 150 2.61 0.77 -22.41
C HIS A 150 3.56 1.25 -21.30
N ALA A 151 3.14 2.18 -20.48
CA ALA A 151 3.95 2.75 -19.42
C ALA A 151 3.23 2.77 -18.08
N LEU A 152 3.93 2.37 -17.04
CA LEU A 152 3.49 2.45 -15.66
C LEU A 152 4.41 3.42 -14.90
N PHE A 153 3.82 4.43 -14.28
CA PHE A 153 4.53 5.46 -13.54
C PHE A 153 4.34 5.26 -12.04
N ALA A 154 5.39 5.60 -11.27
CA ALA A 154 5.32 5.79 -9.84
C ALA A 154 5.76 7.20 -9.48
N ARG A 155 5.04 7.86 -8.56
CA ARG A 155 5.42 9.16 -8.00
C ARG A 155 5.66 9.03 -6.51
N ILE A 156 6.93 9.04 -6.13
CA ILE A 156 7.40 8.72 -4.77
C ILE A 156 7.95 9.98 -4.12
N VAL A 157 7.45 10.31 -2.92
CA VAL A 157 8.00 11.45 -2.17
C VAL A 157 9.49 11.24 -1.89
N GLY A 158 10.29 12.30 -2.07
CA GLY A 158 11.73 12.25 -1.87
C GLY A 158 12.10 11.81 -0.45
N GLY A 159 13.11 10.96 -0.34
CA GLY A 159 13.54 10.35 0.92
C GLY A 159 12.76 9.09 1.33
N HIS A 160 11.79 8.62 0.53
CA HIS A 160 11.10 7.35 0.77
C HIS A 160 11.80 6.19 0.07
N GLU A 161 13.05 5.93 0.49
CA GLU A 161 13.97 4.96 -0.13
C GLU A 161 13.41 3.54 -0.21
N ALA A 162 12.56 3.14 0.75
CA ALA A 162 11.94 1.81 0.73
C ALA A 162 11.01 1.63 -0.46
N SER A 163 10.28 2.68 -0.86
CA SER A 163 9.42 2.65 -2.04
C SER A 163 10.24 2.68 -3.33
N ILE A 164 11.30 3.50 -3.40
CA ILE A 164 12.19 3.55 -4.56
C ILE A 164 12.78 2.15 -4.81
N ARG A 165 13.39 1.54 -3.80
CA ARG A 165 13.95 0.17 -3.93
C ARG A 165 12.90 -0.88 -4.28
N LEU A 166 11.68 -0.72 -3.81
CA LEU A 166 10.56 -1.62 -4.16
C LEU A 166 10.29 -1.57 -5.66
N HIS A 167 10.22 -0.37 -6.24
CA HIS A 167 9.96 -0.16 -7.66
C HIS A 167 11.15 -0.61 -8.52
N GLU A 168 12.38 -0.25 -8.14
CA GLU A 168 13.60 -0.73 -8.80
C GLU A 168 13.66 -2.26 -8.88
N ALA A 169 13.28 -2.96 -7.80
CA ALA A 169 13.24 -4.43 -7.75
C ALA A 169 12.22 -5.06 -8.70
N LEU A 170 11.33 -4.27 -9.30
CA LEU A 170 10.34 -4.67 -10.30
C LEU A 170 10.60 -4.04 -11.67
N GLY A 171 11.79 -3.45 -11.86
CA GLY A 171 12.26 -2.95 -13.14
C GLY A 171 11.89 -1.51 -13.46
N PHE A 172 11.38 -0.75 -12.50
CA PHE A 172 11.19 0.68 -12.70
C PHE A 172 12.54 1.41 -12.68
N GLU A 173 12.66 2.43 -13.51
CA GLU A 173 13.82 3.31 -13.59
C GLU A 173 13.45 4.73 -13.16
N ILE A 174 14.36 5.45 -12.50
CA ILE A 174 14.16 6.86 -12.17
C ILE A 174 14.27 7.69 -13.45
N VAL A 175 13.21 8.40 -13.81
CA VAL A 175 13.19 9.27 -15.00
C VAL A 175 13.33 10.75 -14.66
N GLY A 176 13.21 11.13 -13.40
CA GLY A 176 13.42 12.50 -12.97
C GLY A 176 12.97 12.79 -11.54
N THR A 177 13.16 14.04 -11.13
CA THR A 177 12.72 14.56 -9.84
C THR A 177 12.00 15.89 -10.03
N GLU A 178 10.75 15.94 -9.58
CA GLU A 178 9.98 17.18 -9.47
C GLU A 178 10.35 17.84 -8.14
N ARG A 179 11.12 18.95 -8.20
CA ARG A 179 11.62 19.61 -6.99
C ARG A 179 10.55 20.53 -6.38
N GLU A 180 10.37 20.44 -5.06
CA GLU A 180 9.48 21.29 -4.26
C GLU A 180 8.06 21.38 -4.82
N VAL A 181 7.59 20.30 -5.44
CA VAL A 181 6.31 20.26 -6.18
C VAL A 181 5.09 20.24 -5.25
N GLY A 182 5.26 19.90 -3.99
CA GLY A 182 4.19 19.88 -3.00
C GLY A 182 4.63 20.42 -1.63
N ARG A 183 3.64 20.73 -0.78
CA ARG A 183 3.90 21.20 0.58
C ARG A 183 2.99 20.49 1.57
N LYS A 184 3.58 19.84 2.57
CA LYS A 184 2.85 19.16 3.65
C LYS A 184 3.61 19.31 4.98
N PHE A 185 2.89 19.45 6.09
CA PHE A 185 3.46 19.67 7.43
C PHE A 185 4.51 20.79 7.47
N GLY A 186 4.27 21.87 6.74
CA GLY A 186 5.17 23.03 6.68
C GLY A 186 6.44 22.84 5.83
N ARG A 187 6.65 21.67 5.20
CA ARG A 187 7.84 21.33 4.42
C ARG A 187 7.53 21.28 2.93
N TRP A 188 8.43 21.79 2.10
CA TRP A 188 8.46 21.53 0.67
C TRP A 188 8.94 20.12 0.41
N LEU A 189 8.33 19.46 -0.55
CA LEU A 189 8.54 18.05 -0.86
C LEU A 189 8.87 17.85 -2.34
N ASP A 190 9.94 17.12 -2.59
CA ASP A 190 10.29 16.63 -3.91
C ASP A 190 9.50 15.36 -4.21
N VAL A 191 9.32 15.05 -5.48
CA VAL A 191 8.78 13.78 -5.96
C VAL A 191 9.76 13.16 -6.94
N VAL A 192 10.22 11.96 -6.64
CA VAL A 192 10.95 11.11 -7.58
C VAL A 192 9.91 10.47 -8.50
N VAL A 193 10.09 10.63 -9.81
CA VAL A 193 9.26 9.99 -10.84
C VAL A 193 10.01 8.78 -11.36
N MET A 194 9.36 7.63 -11.30
CA MET A 194 9.89 6.38 -11.85
C MET A 194 8.94 5.86 -12.94
N GLU A 195 9.48 5.11 -13.87
CA GLU A 195 8.76 4.56 -15.03
C GLU A 195 9.15 3.11 -15.25
N LEU A 196 8.15 2.28 -15.57
CA LEU A 196 8.34 0.95 -16.14
C LEU A 196 7.70 0.94 -17.53
N LEU A 197 8.51 0.73 -18.57
CA LEU A 197 8.01 0.46 -19.93
C LEU A 197 7.62 -1.03 -20.02
N ILE A 198 6.33 -1.26 -20.20
CA ILE A 198 5.78 -2.60 -20.41
C ILE A 198 6.03 -2.95 -21.88
N GLN A 199 6.96 -3.89 -22.11
CA GLN A 199 7.21 -4.36 -23.47
C GLN A 199 5.99 -5.11 -23.97
N ALA A 200 5.40 -4.63 -25.06
CA ALA A 200 4.41 -5.41 -25.79
C ALA A 200 5.08 -6.74 -26.24
N PRO A 201 4.36 -7.89 -26.21
CA PRO A 201 4.87 -9.08 -26.86
C PRO A 201 5.23 -8.70 -28.31
N ALA A 202 6.44 -9.10 -28.74
CA ALA A 202 6.94 -8.78 -30.09
C ALA A 202 5.84 -9.07 -31.12
N ASP A 203 5.52 -8.08 -31.94
CA ASP A 203 4.56 -8.23 -33.02
C ASP A 203 4.96 -9.48 -33.84
N PRO A 204 4.06 -10.45 -34.06
CA PRO A 204 4.41 -11.60 -34.87
C PRO A 204 4.89 -11.07 -36.23
N ALA A 205 6.06 -11.56 -36.64
CA ALA A 205 6.68 -11.15 -37.91
C ALA A 205 5.64 -11.08 -39.04
N PRO A 206 5.65 -10.02 -39.87
CA PRO A 206 4.67 -9.88 -40.94
C PRO A 206 4.64 -11.16 -41.79
N ARG A 207 3.42 -11.68 -41.98
CA ARG A 207 3.21 -12.89 -42.77
C ARG A 207 3.76 -12.64 -44.18
N PRO A 208 4.61 -13.52 -44.72
CA PRO A 208 5.09 -13.36 -46.09
C PRO A 208 3.90 -13.21 -47.05
N PRO A 209 4.03 -12.38 -48.11
CA PRO A 209 2.97 -12.23 -49.10
C PRO A 209 2.62 -13.60 -49.69
N PRO A 210 1.33 -13.82 -50.03
CA PRO A 210 0.92 -15.04 -50.72
C PRO A 210 1.67 -15.15 -52.06
N GLY A 211 2.32 -16.28 -52.29
CA GLY A 211 3.04 -16.61 -53.53
C GLY A 211 2.10 -16.80 -54.70
#